data_81c5591b71ebf1c6a357225b443ce8fe
#
_entry.id   81c5591b71ebf1c6a357225b443ce8fe
#
_cell.length_a   1.000
_cell.length_b   1.000
_cell.length_c   1.000
_cell.angle_alpha   90.00
_cell.angle_beta   90.00
_cell.angle_gamma   90.00
#
_symmetry.space_group_name_H-M   'P 1'
#
loop_
_entity.id
_entity.type
_entity.pdbx_description
1 polymer ?
#
loop_
_entity_poly.entity_id
_entity_poly.type
_entity_poly.pdbx_seq_one_letter_code
_entity_poly.pdbx_strand_id
1 'polypeptide(L)'
;MENNNGQDNQIQIELPEDIAQGTYSNLAIIAHSSSEFVIDFVRILPGLPKAKVQSRIILTPEHAKRLLYALNENINRFESQNGPISADNSAGFLPPINNGPIGEA
;
A
#
# COMPACT_ATOMS: atom_id res chain seq x y z
N MET A 1 23.08 11.57 -27.87
CA MET A 1 22.81 11.61 -27.57
C MET A 1 22.48 11.60 -27.29
N GLU A 2 22.38 11.34 -27.32
CA GLU A 2 22.10 11.29 -27.03
C GLU A 2 21.93 11.49 -26.43
N ASN A 3 22.01 11.56 -26.56
CA ASN A 3 21.73 11.73 -25.98
C ASN A 3 21.44 11.88 -25.46
N ASN A 4 21.17 11.60 -25.49
CA ASN A 4 20.77 11.75 -25.15
C ASN A 4 20.16 12.12 -24.63
N ASN A 5 19.65 12.06 -24.80
CA ASN A 5 18.88 12.71 -24.17
C ASN A 5 17.91 12.07 -23.28
N GLY A 6 17.12 11.12 -23.59
CA GLY A 6 16.27 10.36 -22.77
C GLY A 6 16.97 9.77 -21.62
N GLN A 7 18.20 9.52 -21.74
CA GLN A 7 18.92 9.02 -20.66
C GLN A 7 19.06 9.93 -19.55
N ASP A 8 19.10 11.19 -19.83
CA ASP A 8 19.23 12.15 -18.78
C ASP A 8 18.04 12.15 -17.88
N ASN A 9 16.90 11.67 -18.39
CA ASN A 9 15.69 11.69 -17.60
C ASN A 9 15.40 10.38 -16.94
N GLN A 10 16.26 9.43 -17.10
CA GLN A 10 15.98 8.13 -16.51
C GLN A 10 16.43 8.13 -15.07
N ILE A 11 15.60 7.59 -14.25
CA ILE A 11 15.89 7.46 -12.84
C ILE A 11 16.24 6.02 -12.57
N GLN A 12 17.35 5.82 -11.91
CA GLN A 12 17.74 4.48 -11.52
C GLN A 12 17.16 4.18 -10.16
N ILE A 13 16.54 3.05 -10.03
CA ILE A 13 15.89 2.67 -8.79
C ILE A 13 16.69 1.56 -8.15
N GLU A 14 17.08 1.80 -6.92
CA GLU A 14 17.89 0.84 -6.19
C GLU A 14 17.04 0.22 -5.09
N LEU A 15 17.17 -1.06 -4.87
CA LEU A 15 16.48 -1.77 -3.81
C LEU A 15 17.52 -2.20 -2.78
N PRO A 16 17.65 -1.45 -1.67
CA PRO A 16 18.61 -1.83 -0.65
C PRO A 16 18.27 -3.20 -0.03
N GLU A 17 19.30 -3.88 0.44
CA GLU A 17 19.11 -5.22 0.93
C GLU A 17 18.16 -5.31 2.11
N ASP A 18 18.23 -4.35 3.01
CA ASP A 18 17.35 -4.40 4.15
C ASP A 18 15.91 -4.13 3.78
N ILE A 19 15.66 -3.42 2.68
CA ILE A 19 14.31 -3.17 2.22
C ILE A 19 13.82 -4.35 1.37
N ALA A 20 14.75 -5.04 0.71
CA ALA A 20 14.37 -6.11 -0.19
C ALA A 20 13.68 -7.27 0.51
N GLN A 21 13.89 -7.40 1.80
CA GLN A 21 13.23 -8.47 2.53
C GLN A 21 11.72 -8.25 2.61
N GLY A 22 11.30 -7.02 2.49
CA GLY A 22 9.87 -6.70 2.50
C GLY A 22 9.28 -6.62 3.89
N THR A 23 8.09 -6.14 3.97
CA THR A 23 7.35 -6.04 5.23
C THR A 23 5.98 -6.65 5.01
N TYR A 24 5.63 -7.61 5.83
CA TYR A 24 4.33 -8.25 5.70
C TYR A 24 3.27 -7.35 6.34
N SER A 25 2.15 -7.23 5.66
CA SER A 25 1.04 -6.44 6.17
C SER A 25 -0.24 -7.14 5.76
N ASN A 26 -1.22 -7.17 6.65
CA ASN A 26 -2.51 -7.74 6.31
C ASN A 26 -3.65 -6.77 6.58
N LEU A 27 -3.34 -5.50 6.79
CA LEU A 27 -4.36 -4.47 6.94
C LEU A 27 -3.75 -3.15 6.52
N ALA A 28 -4.49 -2.33 5.85
CA ALA A 28 -4.05 -0.97 5.55
C ALA A 28 -5.12 0.00 6.01
N ILE A 29 -4.70 1.01 6.74
CA ILE A 29 -5.59 2.07 7.20
C ILE A 29 -5.20 3.33 6.45
N ILE A 30 -6.16 3.95 5.80
CA ILE A 30 -5.87 5.08 4.93
C ILE A 30 -6.60 6.30 5.43
N ALA A 31 -5.88 7.39 5.53
CA ALA A 31 -6.44 8.69 5.89
C ALA A 31 -5.92 9.72 4.91
N HIS A 32 -6.57 10.86 4.86
CA HIS A 32 -6.11 11.90 3.95
C HIS A 32 -6.45 13.29 4.48
N SER A 33 -5.71 14.24 3.99
CA SER A 33 -6.04 15.65 4.15
C SER A 33 -6.18 16.23 2.75
N SER A 34 -6.24 17.54 2.65
CA SER A 34 -6.33 18.14 1.33
C SER A 34 -5.01 18.06 0.55
N SER A 35 -3.93 17.73 1.21
CA SER A 35 -2.63 17.71 0.53
C SER A 35 -1.94 16.37 0.52
N GLU A 36 -2.38 15.40 1.32
CA GLU A 36 -1.64 14.15 1.43
C GLU A 36 -2.55 12.98 1.71
N PHE A 37 -2.11 11.81 1.30
CA PHE A 37 -2.72 10.55 1.73
C PHE A 37 -1.70 9.84 2.60
N VAL A 38 -2.17 9.24 3.68
CA VAL A 38 -1.33 8.49 4.59
C VAL A 38 -1.84 7.06 4.63
N ILE A 39 -0.97 6.11 4.31
CA ILE A 39 -1.34 4.70 4.33
C ILE A 39 -0.51 4.03 5.41
N ASP A 40 -1.17 3.49 6.41
CA ASP A 40 -0.51 2.77 7.47
C ASP A 40 -0.70 1.29 7.22
N PHE A 41 0.40 0.59 7.02
CA PHE A 41 0.36 -0.86 6.80
C PHE A 41 0.56 -1.53 8.14
N VAL A 42 -0.38 -2.41 8.49
CA VAL A 42 -0.48 -2.97 9.82
C VAL A 42 -0.39 -4.48 9.73
N ARG A 43 0.22 -5.07 10.71
CA ARG A 43 0.25 -6.52 10.80
C ARG A 43 -0.55 -6.95 12.02
N ILE A 44 -1.59 -7.72 11.77
CA ILE A 44 -2.42 -8.25 12.83
C ILE A 44 -2.02 -9.70 13.04
N LEU A 45 -1.64 -10.03 14.25
CA LEU A 45 -1.24 -11.38 14.59
C LEU A 45 -2.19 -11.97 15.61
N PRO A 46 -2.57 -13.22 15.44
CA PRO A 46 -3.47 -13.85 16.40
C PRO A 46 -2.84 -13.87 17.78
N GLY A 47 -3.66 -13.67 18.77
CA GLY A 47 -3.20 -13.75 20.13
C GLY A 47 -2.51 -12.52 20.67
N LEU A 48 -2.26 -11.54 19.86
CA LEU A 48 -1.67 -10.32 20.33
C LEU A 48 -2.74 -9.27 20.54
N PRO A 49 -2.72 -8.61 21.68
CA PRO A 49 -3.78 -7.64 21.98
C PRO A 49 -3.68 -6.35 21.15
N LYS A 50 -2.53 -6.08 20.57
CA LYS A 50 -2.35 -4.86 19.81
C LYS A 50 -1.74 -5.19 18.47
N ALA A 51 -2.26 -4.54 17.44
CA ALA A 51 -1.66 -4.62 16.12
C ALA A 51 -0.80 -3.38 15.93
N LYS A 52 0.37 -3.57 15.37
CA LYS A 52 1.28 -2.46 15.20
C LYS A 52 1.39 -2.03 13.77
N VAL A 53 1.48 -0.74 13.57
CA VAL A 53 1.78 -0.20 12.25
C VAL A 53 3.22 -0.57 11.91
N GLN A 54 3.39 -1.24 10.79
CA GLN A 54 4.71 -1.65 10.35
C GLN A 54 5.37 -0.59 9.49
N SER A 55 4.59 0.16 8.77
CA SER A 55 5.14 1.15 7.87
C SER A 55 4.08 2.19 7.57
N ARG A 56 4.46 3.44 7.53
CA ARG A 56 3.56 4.52 7.15
C ARG A 56 4.09 5.17 5.90
N ILE A 57 3.28 5.22 4.87
CA ILE A 57 3.66 5.80 3.60
C ILE A 57 2.80 7.02 3.34
N ILE A 58 3.42 8.11 2.98
CA ILE A 58 2.73 9.36 2.71
C ILE A 58 2.86 9.65 1.24
N LEU A 59 1.72 9.90 0.59
CA LEU A 59 1.68 10.13 -0.84
C LEU A 59 0.98 11.44 -1.14
N THR A 60 1.38 12.08 -2.23
CA THR A 60 0.57 13.17 -2.74
C THR A 60 -0.71 12.58 -3.31
N PRO A 61 -1.76 13.38 -3.43
CA PRO A 61 -2.99 12.87 -4.02
C PRO A 61 -2.80 12.30 -5.41
N GLU A 62 -1.93 12.91 -6.21
CA GLU A 62 -1.67 12.39 -7.54
C GLU A 62 -1.05 11.02 -7.50
N HIS A 63 -0.10 10.81 -6.62
CA HIS A 63 0.54 9.51 -6.53
C HIS A 63 -0.39 8.46 -5.93
N ALA A 64 -1.27 8.87 -5.04
CA ALA A 64 -2.27 7.94 -4.52
C ALA A 64 -3.16 7.43 -5.63
N LYS A 65 -3.53 8.33 -6.56
CA LYS A 65 -4.37 7.92 -7.67
C LYS A 65 -3.62 7.00 -8.61
N ARG A 66 -2.35 7.28 -8.86
CA ARG A 66 -1.55 6.41 -9.70
C ARG A 66 -1.35 5.05 -9.07
N LEU A 67 -1.18 5.01 -7.76
CA LEU A 67 -1.07 3.73 -7.07
C LEU A 67 -2.35 2.92 -7.23
N LEU A 68 -3.50 3.57 -7.10
CA LEU A 68 -4.76 2.90 -7.29
C LEU A 68 -4.84 2.25 -8.67
N TYR A 69 -4.48 2.99 -9.71
CA TYR A 69 -4.56 2.45 -11.05
C TYR A 69 -3.56 1.32 -11.25
N ALA A 70 -2.36 1.47 -10.76
CA ALA A 70 -1.33 0.44 -10.92
C ALA A 70 -1.71 -0.83 -10.18
N LEU A 71 -2.23 -0.68 -8.98
CA LEU A 71 -2.64 -1.83 -8.20
C LEU A 71 -3.81 -2.54 -8.87
N ASN A 72 -4.77 -1.76 -9.35
CA ASN A 72 -5.93 -2.34 -10.01
C ASN A 72 -5.50 -3.14 -11.25
N GLU A 73 -4.57 -2.60 -12.01
CA GLU A 73 -4.10 -3.30 -13.18
C GLU A 73 -3.41 -4.60 -12.81
N ASN A 74 -2.63 -4.60 -11.77
CA ASN A 74 -1.94 -5.80 -11.33
C ASN A 74 -2.92 -6.83 -10.77
N ILE A 75 -3.93 -6.39 -10.05
CA ILE A 75 -4.95 -7.29 -9.56
C ILE A 75 -5.69 -7.93 -10.72
N ASN A 76 -6.02 -7.15 -11.73
CA ASN A 76 -6.72 -7.71 -12.90
C ASN A 76 -5.88 -8.75 -13.60
N ARG A 77 -4.58 -8.50 -13.74
CA ARG A 77 -3.72 -9.49 -14.35
C ARG A 77 -3.62 -10.75 -13.51
N PHE A 78 -3.52 -10.59 -12.20
CA PHE A 78 -3.46 -11.74 -11.34
C PHE A 78 -4.74 -12.57 -11.47
N GLU A 79 -5.88 -11.90 -11.47
CA GLU A 79 -7.14 -12.62 -11.52
C GLU A 79 -7.37 -13.30 -12.86
N SER A 80 -6.84 -12.74 -13.92
CA SER A 80 -6.99 -13.41 -15.21
C SER A 80 -6.17 -14.69 -15.29
N GLN A 81 -5.14 -14.78 -14.50
CA GLN A 81 -4.30 -15.98 -14.52
C GLN A 81 -4.64 -16.95 -13.42
N ASN A 82 -5.14 -16.49 -12.31
CA ASN A 82 -5.31 -17.31 -11.12
C ASN A 82 -6.75 -17.36 -10.60
N GLY A 83 -7.66 -16.66 -11.26
CA GLY A 83 -9.05 -16.63 -10.78
C GLY A 83 -9.28 -15.49 -9.83
N PRO A 84 -10.53 -15.22 -9.54
CA PRO A 84 -10.88 -14.04 -8.73
C PRO A 84 -10.35 -14.14 -7.32
N ILE A 85 -9.96 -13.00 -6.79
CA ILE A 85 -9.55 -12.91 -5.41
C ILE A 85 -10.79 -12.70 -4.58
N SER A 86 -10.93 -13.49 -3.51
CA SER A 86 -12.04 -13.34 -2.62
C SER A 86 -11.65 -12.34 -1.55
N ALA A 87 -12.17 -11.16 -1.63
CA ALA A 87 -11.80 -10.12 -0.69
C ALA A 87 -13.03 -9.62 0.00
N ASP A 88 -13.76 -10.51 0.64
CA ASP A 88 -14.90 -10.02 1.29
C ASP A 88 -14.51 -9.43 2.61
N ASN A 89 -15.22 -8.50 3.01
CA ASN A 89 -14.93 -7.79 4.18
C ASN A 89 -15.53 -8.38 5.36
N SER A 90 -15.96 -9.53 5.33
CA SER A 90 -16.54 -10.05 6.43
C SER A 90 -15.51 -10.10 7.37
N ALA A 91 -14.72 -10.02 7.44
CA ALA A 91 -13.94 -9.76 8.45
C ALA A 91 -14.21 -10.48 9.64
N GLY A 92 -14.61 -11.60 9.50
CA GLY A 92 -14.79 -12.33 10.69
C GLY A 92 -13.57 -12.37 11.48
N PHE A 93 -12.41 -12.22 10.89
CA PHE A 93 -11.26 -12.25 11.72
C PHE A 93 -10.59 -10.92 11.84
N LEU A 94 -11.15 -9.90 11.32
CA LEU A 94 -10.63 -8.58 11.57
C LEU A 94 -11.33 -8.01 12.76
N PRO A 95 -10.60 -7.59 13.77
CA PRO A 95 -11.25 -6.98 14.92
C PRO A 95 -11.82 -5.63 14.55
N PRO A 96 -12.74 -5.13 15.31
CA PRO A 96 -13.22 -3.79 15.08
C PRO A 96 -12.06 -2.83 15.15
N ILE A 97 -12.04 -1.88 14.26
CA ILE A 97 -10.98 -0.91 14.21
C ILE A 97 -11.50 0.40 14.71
N ASN A 98 -10.79 0.95 15.68
CA ASN A 98 -11.12 2.27 16.17
C ASN A 98 -10.49 3.25 15.24
N ASN A 99 -11.28 3.87 14.42
CA ASN A 99 -10.74 4.75 13.45
C ASN A 99 -10.51 6.12 13.93
N GLY A 100 -10.81 6.43 15.09
CA GLY A 100 -10.57 7.72 15.65
C GLY A 100 -9.87 8.66 14.77
N PRO A 101 -8.80 9.24 15.22
CA PRO A 101 -8.16 10.28 14.43
C PRO A 101 -7.55 9.78 13.16
N ILE A 102 -7.10 8.57 13.14
CA ILE A 102 -6.42 8.13 11.96
C ILE A 102 -7.37 7.85 10.84
N GLY A 103 -8.47 7.32 11.11
CA GLY A 103 -9.39 6.98 10.05
C GLY A 103 -10.19 8.11 9.54
N GLU A 104 -10.10 9.23 10.17
CA GLU A 104 -10.83 10.33 9.75
C GLU A 104 -10.12 11.08 8.84
N ALA A 105 -10.51 11.53 7.94
CA ALA A 105 -9.63 12.29 7.07
C ALA A 105 -10.24 13.51 6.56
#